data_ef14b72a5f86a9c898220f07ef4efae2
#
_entry.id   ef14b72a5f86a9c898220f07ef4efae2
#
_cell.length_a   1.000
_cell.length_b   1.000
_cell.length_c   1.000
_cell.angle_alpha   90.00
_cell.angle_beta   90.00
_cell.angle_gamma   90.00
#
_symmetry.space_group_name_H-M   'P 1'
#
loop_
_entity.id
_entity.type
_entity.pdbx_description
1 polymer ?
#
loop_
_entity_poly.entity_id
_entity_poly.type
_entity_poly.pdbx_seq_one_letter_code
_entity_poly.pdbx_strand_id
1 'polypeptide(L)'
;MHSFDSQDCLDRVFCRNEIFCLQFLACTRRETPCGNAAGVRPGNFAQFQWRYSNQKVVMVKMMTMKSLKYLGRGLMIIYYSVAAWPCLAQAQQACEKLKDLKLADTSVLSAESVLAGPFALPPGLPAASVDVPAFCRVGGEIKPTPDSHINFEVWLPAKWNGKLEQVGNGGLAGSINLFVLAAEMKKGFASAGTDDGHQGSPVDGSWVIGHPEKVKDFGYRAVHETNERAKQIIAAFYQKAPKYSYFNGCSEGGREAMMEAQRYPEDFDGILAGAAANKWTDLMAAFAWNAQALNSAASFISPAKRTAIRETALAACGSQDGVKDAYIKDPLICHFDPSVLLCKDSESDSCLTAEQLAALKKIYSGPKNPRTQKQIASGYEPGAEGVSGVPGIAFDSYVYGAAPGASLDAIFSSAFYGGFVFENPNWKFSDLNFDKDMLTAQEKIGPSLNANNPVLSAFLAHGGKLIQYHGWNDGSPSPHHAIEYYEDVMAKMGGFTQTSKFYRLFMVPGMMHCGSGPGPNLFGNMLDFAAPNDSDHNIFSALERWTEQGVAPDRIVATKYTNDDPTKGVEMTRPLCPYPQIAKWTGKGTASDAQSWVCQTPVRK
;
A
#
# COMPACT_ATOMS: atom_id res chain seq x y z
N MET A 1 38.49 17.64 31.19
CA MET A 1 39.43 18.71 30.92
C MET A 1 39.87 18.62 29.47
N HIS A 2 39.73 19.72 28.81
CA HIS A 2 40.00 20.14 27.43
C HIS A 2 38.88 19.93 26.42
N SER A 3 38.13 21.02 26.30
CA SER A 3 37.35 21.49 25.20
C SER A 3 38.22 21.67 23.94
N PHE A 4 37.70 21.30 22.76
CA PHE A 4 38.15 21.88 21.52
C PHE A 4 36.96 22.47 20.77
N ASP A 5 37.08 23.76 20.58
CA ASP A 5 36.23 24.67 19.89
C ASP A 5 36.32 24.41 18.38
N SER A 6 35.19 24.35 17.71
CA SER A 6 35.09 24.28 16.25
C SER A 6 34.47 25.58 15.72
N GLN A 7 35.31 26.52 15.41
CA GLN A 7 34.98 27.65 14.52
C GLN A 7 36.10 27.79 13.50
N ASP A 8 35.76 27.66 12.24
CA ASP A 8 36.24 28.39 11.07
C ASP A 8 36.13 27.53 9.80
N CYS A 9 34.99 27.64 9.13
CA CYS A 9 34.87 27.46 7.68
C CYS A 9 33.98 28.57 7.17
N LEU A 10 34.62 29.63 6.64
CA LEU A 10 33.93 30.70 5.91
C LEU A 10 33.72 30.31 4.46
N ASP A 11 32.44 30.15 4.10
CA ASP A 11 31.98 30.06 2.70
C ASP A 11 32.20 31.36 1.97
N ARG A 12 32.95 31.33 0.87
CA ARG A 12 32.89 32.34 -0.17
C ARG A 12 32.26 31.75 -1.43
N VAL A 13 31.00 32.06 -1.64
CA VAL A 13 30.32 31.81 -2.90
C VAL A 13 30.57 33.00 -3.84
N PHE A 14 31.21 32.76 -4.98
CA PHE A 14 31.20 33.66 -6.12
C PHE A 14 30.33 33.07 -7.21
N CYS A 15 29.17 33.65 -7.43
CA CYS A 15 28.37 33.42 -8.63
C CYS A 15 28.72 34.49 -9.67
N ARG A 16 29.24 34.08 -10.82
CA ARG A 16 29.20 34.85 -12.08
C ARG A 16 28.71 33.93 -13.19
N ASN A 17 27.55 34.26 -13.68
CA ASN A 17 26.88 33.79 -14.90
C ASN A 17 27.52 32.67 -15.71
N GLU A 18 26.71 31.66 -15.89
CA GLU A 18 26.57 30.63 -16.92
C GLU A 18 26.76 29.19 -16.44
N ILE A 19 25.61 28.50 -16.39
CA ILE A 19 25.44 27.08 -16.72
C ILE A 19 26.67 26.18 -16.47
N PHE A 20 26.79 25.67 -15.27
CA PHE A 20 27.51 24.50 -14.77
C PHE A 20 28.21 24.78 -13.44
N CYS A 21 27.65 24.29 -12.34
CA CYS A 21 28.40 24.18 -11.08
C CYS A 21 29.16 22.85 -11.07
N LEU A 22 30.51 22.96 -11.16
CA LEU A 22 31.42 21.88 -10.81
C LEU A 22 32.02 22.18 -9.43
N GLN A 23 31.75 21.35 -8.44
CA GLN A 23 32.43 21.40 -7.15
C GLN A 23 33.83 20.82 -7.25
N PHE A 24 34.85 21.65 -7.02
CA PHE A 24 36.21 21.19 -6.73
C PHE A 24 36.51 21.30 -5.24
N LEU A 25 36.74 20.19 -4.59
CA LEU A 25 37.34 20.13 -3.26
C LEU A 25 38.87 20.06 -3.42
N ALA A 26 39.55 21.14 -3.06
CA ALA A 26 41.01 21.17 -2.93
C ALA A 26 41.39 21.00 -1.44
N CYS A 27 41.97 19.88 -1.11
CA CYS A 27 42.58 19.64 0.19
C CYS A 27 44.10 19.86 0.08
N THR A 28 44.65 20.90 0.71
CA THR A 28 46.09 21.12 0.81
C THR A 28 46.65 20.35 2.02
N ARG A 29 47.57 19.42 1.73
CA ARG A 29 48.37 18.71 2.75
C ARG A 29 49.45 19.64 3.34
N ARG A 30 49.61 19.57 4.67
CA ARG A 30 50.88 19.82 5.36
C ARG A 30 51.45 18.49 5.85
N GLU A 31 52.71 18.28 5.51
CA GLU A 31 53.50 17.10 5.88
C GLU A 31 53.99 17.16 7.31
N THR A 32 54.05 16.05 8.00
CA THR A 32 55.12 15.64 8.91
C THR A 32 55.19 14.12 9.02
N PRO A 33 56.38 13.52 9.20
CA PRO A 33 56.62 12.11 8.97
C PRO A 33 56.66 11.29 10.27
N CYS A 34 56.33 10.00 10.16
CA CYS A 34 56.94 8.98 11.03
C CYS A 34 56.61 7.55 10.63
N GLY A 35 57.64 6.73 10.47
CA GLY A 35 57.66 5.37 10.99
C GLY A 35 57.42 4.22 10.05
N ASN A 36 58.51 3.57 9.67
CA ASN A 36 58.63 2.27 8.99
C ASN A 36 57.75 1.15 9.56
N ALA A 37 57.14 0.34 8.68
CA ALA A 37 57.12 -1.11 8.84
C ALA A 37 56.90 -1.80 7.48
N ALA A 38 57.63 -2.85 7.24
CA ALA A 38 57.93 -3.53 6.01
C ALA A 38 56.78 -4.42 5.48
N GLY A 39 56.76 -4.56 4.15
CA GLY A 39 56.61 -5.82 3.47
C GLY A 39 55.21 -6.26 3.06
N VAL A 40 54.81 -5.97 1.81
CA VAL A 40 54.08 -6.93 0.93
C VAL A 40 54.29 -6.49 -0.53
N ARG A 41 54.58 -7.43 -1.42
CA ARG A 41 54.95 -7.27 -2.84
C ARG A 41 53.73 -6.90 -3.71
N PRO A 42 53.97 -6.24 -4.89
CA PRO A 42 52.92 -5.81 -5.77
C PRO A 42 52.49 -6.90 -6.76
N GLY A 43 51.19 -7.01 -6.99
CA GLY A 43 50.58 -7.84 -8.02
C GLY A 43 49.61 -7.03 -8.88
N ASN A 44 49.97 -6.93 -10.15
CA ASN A 44 49.15 -6.69 -11.34
C ASN A 44 48.06 -5.60 -11.36
N PHE A 45 48.41 -4.47 -11.93
CA PHE A 45 47.46 -3.51 -12.49
C PHE A 45 46.96 -4.01 -13.86
N ALA A 46 45.66 -4.25 -14.00
CA ALA A 46 44.97 -4.38 -15.27
C ALA A 46 44.63 -3.01 -15.82
N GLN A 47 45.15 -2.68 -16.98
CA GLN A 47 44.81 -1.48 -17.73
C GLN A 47 43.40 -1.60 -18.30
N PHE A 48 42.50 -0.68 -17.91
CA PHE A 48 41.22 -0.47 -18.59
C PHE A 48 41.41 0.56 -19.71
N GLN A 49 41.34 0.12 -20.97
CA GLN A 49 41.26 0.96 -22.15
C GLN A 49 39.81 1.36 -22.41
N TRP A 50 39.55 2.66 -22.40
CA TRP A 50 38.28 3.21 -22.87
C TRP A 50 38.29 3.30 -24.39
N ARG A 51 37.34 2.65 -25.05
CA ARG A 51 37.06 2.87 -26.47
C ARG A 51 36.00 3.98 -26.59
N TYR A 52 36.38 5.08 -27.19
CA TYR A 52 35.45 6.10 -27.70
C TYR A 52 34.88 5.62 -29.04
N SER A 53 33.54 5.58 -29.14
CA SER A 53 32.85 5.45 -30.42
C SER A 53 32.35 6.82 -30.89
N ASN A 54 32.62 7.08 -32.16
CA ASN A 54 32.41 8.34 -32.88
C ASN A 54 31.00 8.92 -32.78
N GLN A 55 30.89 10.17 -32.33
CA GLN A 55 29.80 11.06 -32.73
C GLN A 55 30.40 12.33 -33.36
N LYS A 56 29.86 12.66 -34.55
CA LYS A 56 30.32 13.75 -35.40
C LYS A 56 30.08 15.11 -34.72
N VAL A 57 31.15 15.84 -34.49
CA VAL A 57 31.12 17.24 -34.12
C VAL A 57 31.00 18.07 -35.42
N VAL A 58 29.90 18.81 -35.56
CA VAL A 58 29.77 19.83 -36.62
C VAL A 58 30.48 21.09 -36.15
N MET A 59 31.62 21.36 -36.78
CA MET A 59 32.38 22.59 -36.55
C MET A 59 31.72 23.76 -37.28
N VAL A 60 31.18 24.72 -36.52
CA VAL A 60 30.80 26.03 -37.06
C VAL A 60 32.04 26.88 -37.14
N LYS A 61 32.40 27.22 -38.38
CA LYS A 61 33.57 28.05 -38.73
C LYS A 61 33.26 29.50 -38.38
N MET A 62 33.94 30.04 -37.38
CA MET A 62 33.95 31.50 -37.17
C MET A 62 34.75 32.18 -38.26
N MET A 63 34.09 32.98 -39.06
CA MET A 63 34.73 33.90 -40.02
C MET A 63 35.18 35.15 -39.28
N THR A 64 36.47 35.39 -39.27
CA THR A 64 37.07 36.65 -38.86
C THR A 64 36.89 37.70 -40.00
N MET A 65 36.14 38.75 -39.71
CA MET A 65 36.09 39.94 -40.60
C MET A 65 37.25 40.85 -40.28
N LYS A 66 38.15 40.96 -41.23
CA LYS A 66 39.06 42.11 -41.33
C LYS A 66 38.55 43.13 -42.40
N SER A 67 38.44 44.36 -41.92
CA SER A 67 38.48 45.66 -42.65
C SER A 67 37.55 45.87 -43.83
N LEU A 68 36.62 46.83 -43.66
CA LEU A 68 36.38 47.86 -44.64
C LEU A 68 36.09 49.21 -43.95
N LYS A 69 36.91 50.18 -44.19
CA LYS A 69 36.69 51.60 -43.88
C LYS A 69 35.84 52.22 -44.99
N TYR A 70 35.00 53.13 -44.62
CA TYR A 70 34.46 54.32 -45.24
C TYR A 70 32.94 54.43 -45.36
N LEU A 71 32.49 55.55 -44.80
CA LEU A 71 31.38 56.45 -45.12
C LEU A 71 29.97 56.10 -44.74
N GLY A 72 29.38 57.03 -43.98
CA GLY A 72 27.96 57.32 -44.05
C GLY A 72 27.31 57.51 -42.71
N ARG A 73 27.11 58.74 -42.27
CA ARG A 73 26.31 59.16 -41.11
C ARG A 73 24.89 58.62 -41.22
N GLY A 74 24.46 57.88 -40.19
CA GLY A 74 23.09 57.53 -39.99
C GLY A 74 22.96 56.84 -38.61
N LEU A 75 22.67 57.65 -37.59
CA LEU A 75 22.31 57.10 -36.23
C LEU A 75 21.02 56.35 -36.37
N MET A 76 21.08 55.03 -36.38
CA MET A 76 19.94 54.15 -36.08
C MET A 76 20.15 53.53 -34.70
N ILE A 77 19.54 54.16 -33.68
CA ILE A 77 19.47 53.59 -32.33
C ILE A 77 18.44 52.47 -32.39
N ILE A 78 18.92 51.22 -32.50
CA ILE A 78 18.07 50.04 -32.30
C ILE A 78 17.94 49.87 -30.80
N TYR A 79 16.81 50.32 -30.26
CA TYR A 79 16.36 49.93 -28.92
C TYR A 79 16.03 48.44 -28.94
N TYR A 80 16.93 47.60 -28.46
CA TYR A 80 16.58 46.25 -28.00
C TYR A 80 15.80 46.40 -26.70
N SER A 81 14.50 46.49 -26.78
CA SER A 81 13.62 46.23 -25.66
C SER A 81 13.71 44.72 -25.36
N VAL A 82 14.65 44.34 -24.50
CA VAL A 82 14.60 43.09 -23.79
C VAL A 82 13.33 43.15 -22.93
N ALA A 83 12.23 42.66 -23.48
CA ALA A 83 11.07 42.34 -22.66
C ALA A 83 11.53 41.26 -21.68
N ALA A 84 11.99 41.69 -20.50
CA ALA A 84 12.07 40.83 -19.35
C ALA A 84 10.63 40.39 -19.03
N TRP A 85 10.22 39.26 -19.58
CA TRP A 85 9.07 38.58 -19.01
C TRP A 85 9.43 38.29 -17.55
N PRO A 86 8.70 38.89 -16.60
CA PRO A 86 8.84 38.43 -15.24
C PRO A 86 8.43 36.94 -15.26
N CYS A 87 9.38 36.06 -14.97
CA CYS A 87 9.06 34.72 -14.49
C CYS A 87 8.34 34.98 -13.17
N LEU A 88 7.01 35.11 -13.23
CA LEU A 88 6.15 35.13 -12.06
C LEU A 88 6.29 33.73 -11.48
N ALA A 89 7.26 33.51 -10.62
CA ALA A 89 7.19 32.48 -9.63
C ALA A 89 5.86 32.74 -8.92
N GLN A 90 4.85 31.93 -9.19
CA GLN A 90 3.58 32.00 -8.48
C GLN A 90 3.90 31.86 -7.01
N ALA A 91 3.73 32.93 -6.26
CA ALA A 91 4.02 32.94 -4.84
C ALA A 91 3.04 31.97 -4.17
N GLN A 92 3.58 30.94 -3.54
CA GLN A 92 2.82 30.03 -2.69
C GLN A 92 2.05 30.85 -1.66
N GLN A 93 0.78 30.56 -1.45
CA GLN A 93 -0.01 31.22 -0.43
C GLN A 93 0.54 30.91 0.97
N ALA A 94 0.54 31.86 1.88
CA ALA A 94 0.91 31.58 3.27
C ALA A 94 -0.04 30.52 3.86
N CYS A 95 0.53 29.52 4.54
CA CYS A 95 -0.20 28.37 5.09
C CYS A 95 -1.39 28.79 5.93
N GLU A 96 -1.15 29.72 6.84
CA GLU A 96 -2.14 30.18 7.84
C GLU A 96 -3.38 30.82 7.20
N LYS A 97 -3.25 31.36 5.97
CA LYS A 97 -4.38 31.93 5.23
C LYS A 97 -5.36 30.88 4.70
N LEU A 98 -4.95 29.62 4.63
CA LEU A 98 -5.83 28.53 4.25
C LEU A 98 -6.97 28.33 5.25
N LYS A 99 -6.82 28.79 6.50
CA LYS A 99 -7.89 28.78 7.51
C LYS A 99 -9.11 29.61 7.10
N ASP A 100 -8.92 30.59 6.24
CA ASP A 100 -9.99 31.48 5.78
C ASP A 100 -10.73 30.95 4.53
N LEU A 101 -10.31 29.79 3.98
CA LEU A 101 -10.94 29.18 2.82
C LEU A 101 -12.41 28.88 3.09
N LYS A 102 -13.25 29.21 2.10
CA LYS A 102 -14.69 28.88 2.11
C LYS A 102 -14.90 27.70 1.18
N LEU A 103 -15.07 26.53 1.77
CA LEU A 103 -15.35 25.28 1.10
C LEU A 103 -16.77 24.83 1.45
N ALA A 104 -17.43 24.12 0.53
CA ALA A 104 -18.79 23.64 0.76
C ALA A 104 -18.83 22.69 1.96
N ASP A 105 -19.79 22.86 2.86
CA ASP A 105 -20.04 22.02 4.04
C ASP A 105 -18.78 21.74 4.90
N THR A 106 -17.77 22.65 4.84
CA THR A 106 -16.45 22.40 5.41
C THR A 106 -15.98 23.58 6.27
N SER A 107 -15.43 23.24 7.43
CA SER A 107 -14.70 24.15 8.30
C SER A 107 -13.23 23.80 8.34
N VAL A 108 -12.34 24.66 7.85
CA VAL A 108 -10.89 24.51 8.08
C VAL A 108 -10.61 24.94 9.53
N LEU A 109 -10.28 23.99 10.37
CA LEU A 109 -10.08 24.19 11.82
C LEU A 109 -8.67 24.67 12.14
N SER A 110 -7.67 24.16 11.39
CA SER A 110 -6.26 24.54 11.54
C SER A 110 -5.57 24.64 10.19
N ALA A 111 -4.60 25.56 10.10
CA ALA A 111 -3.65 25.65 9.00
C ALA A 111 -2.34 26.17 9.58
N GLU A 112 -1.30 25.32 9.64
CA GLU A 112 -0.08 25.56 10.41
C GLU A 112 1.16 25.22 9.61
N SER A 113 2.15 26.11 9.61
CA SER A 113 3.46 25.84 9.05
C SER A 113 4.27 24.95 9.98
N VAL A 114 4.63 23.75 9.55
CA VAL A 114 5.45 22.78 10.29
C VAL A 114 6.87 22.81 9.75
N LEU A 115 7.87 22.99 10.64
CA LEU A 115 9.27 22.96 10.25
C LEU A 115 9.75 21.54 9.97
N ALA A 116 10.81 21.42 9.17
CA ALA A 116 11.47 20.13 8.96
C ALA A 116 12.08 19.60 10.28
N GLY A 117 11.95 18.30 10.51
CA GLY A 117 12.46 17.62 11.70
C GLY A 117 11.49 16.57 12.25
N PRO A 118 11.69 16.14 13.52
CA PRO A 118 10.83 15.14 14.15
C PRO A 118 9.42 15.68 14.40
N PHE A 119 8.44 15.00 13.83
CA PHE A 119 7.01 15.26 14.03
C PHE A 119 6.44 14.20 14.98
N ALA A 120 5.86 14.64 16.09
CA ALA A 120 5.28 13.74 17.09
C ALA A 120 4.01 13.07 16.55
N LEU A 121 3.93 11.76 16.70
CA LEU A 121 2.74 10.98 16.33
C LEU A 121 1.90 10.67 17.58
N PRO A 122 0.58 10.46 17.42
CA PRO A 122 -0.29 10.01 18.51
C PRO A 122 0.21 8.70 19.15
N PRO A 123 -0.08 8.47 20.43
CA PRO A 123 0.21 7.20 21.10
C PRO A 123 -0.46 6.01 20.39
N GLY A 124 0.21 4.86 20.37
CA GLY A 124 -0.31 3.62 19.77
C GLY A 124 0.11 3.38 18.33
N LEU A 125 0.79 4.32 17.69
CA LEU A 125 1.40 4.13 16.37
C LEU A 125 2.77 3.43 16.46
N PRO A 126 3.29 2.86 15.35
CA PRO A 126 4.55 2.12 15.33
C PRO A 126 5.78 2.91 15.81
N ALA A 127 5.72 4.24 15.75
CA ALA A 127 6.77 5.13 16.22
C ALA A 127 6.18 6.32 16.99
N ALA A 128 6.91 6.85 17.96
CA ALA A 128 6.52 8.05 18.71
C ALA A 128 6.68 9.34 17.89
N SER A 129 7.56 9.35 16.90
CA SER A 129 7.78 10.45 15.97
C SER A 129 8.28 9.96 14.62
N VAL A 130 8.15 10.81 13.61
CA VAL A 130 8.66 10.58 12.27
C VAL A 130 9.30 11.86 11.74
N ASP A 131 10.49 11.75 11.13
CA ASP A 131 11.10 12.91 10.48
C ASP A 131 10.32 13.33 9.26
N VAL A 132 9.99 14.61 9.15
CA VAL A 132 9.24 15.20 8.04
C VAL A 132 10.00 16.35 7.41
N PRO A 133 9.84 16.63 6.09
CA PRO A 133 10.26 17.90 5.50
C PRO A 133 9.37 19.04 6.01
N ALA A 134 9.74 20.29 5.75
CA ALA A 134 8.87 21.42 6.04
C ALA A 134 7.58 21.33 5.18
N PHE A 135 6.43 21.55 5.79
CA PHE A 135 5.12 21.46 5.14
C PHE A 135 4.06 22.36 5.79
N CYS A 136 2.99 22.59 5.09
CA CYS A 136 1.78 23.19 5.64
C CYS A 136 0.80 22.09 6.03
N ARG A 137 0.41 22.00 7.30
CA ARG A 137 -0.59 21.08 7.82
C ARG A 137 -1.94 21.77 7.86
N VAL A 138 -2.92 21.21 7.19
CA VAL A 138 -4.30 21.70 7.19
C VAL A 138 -5.20 20.63 7.76
N GLY A 139 -5.95 20.96 8.81
CA GLY A 139 -6.96 20.09 9.41
C GLY A 139 -8.34 20.74 9.37
N GLY A 140 -9.36 19.92 9.16
CA GLY A 140 -10.73 20.42 9.07
C GLY A 140 -11.79 19.36 9.31
N GLU A 141 -13.04 19.78 9.21
CA GLU A 141 -14.23 18.97 9.37
C GLU A 141 -15.20 19.22 8.21
N ILE A 142 -15.75 18.17 7.63
CA ILE A 142 -16.76 18.20 6.57
C ILE A 142 -18.08 17.70 7.16
N LYS A 143 -19.17 18.46 6.95
CA LYS A 143 -20.51 18.17 7.47
C LYS A 143 -21.55 18.23 6.34
N PRO A 144 -21.60 17.25 5.45
CA PRO A 144 -22.57 17.22 4.36
C PRO A 144 -24.01 16.98 4.85
N THR A 145 -24.17 16.48 6.07
CA THR A 145 -25.46 16.35 6.77
C THR A 145 -25.31 16.75 8.24
N PRO A 146 -26.42 17.01 8.96
CA PRO A 146 -26.35 17.31 10.39
C PRO A 146 -25.73 16.21 11.27
N ASP A 147 -25.79 14.96 10.81
CA ASP A 147 -25.26 13.78 11.52
C ASP A 147 -23.81 13.43 11.10
N SER A 148 -23.30 14.05 10.03
CA SER A 148 -21.95 13.81 9.52
C SER A 148 -20.91 14.65 10.23
N HIS A 149 -19.78 14.01 10.59
CA HIS A 149 -18.61 14.63 11.21
C HIS A 149 -17.34 14.01 10.66
N ILE A 150 -16.97 14.39 9.43
CA ILE A 150 -15.82 13.83 8.72
C ILE A 150 -14.61 14.72 8.98
N ASN A 151 -13.68 14.27 9.83
CA ASN A 151 -12.42 14.98 10.00
C ASN A 151 -11.44 14.56 8.91
N PHE A 152 -10.65 15.53 8.47
CA PHE A 152 -9.62 15.32 7.46
C PHE A 152 -8.35 16.09 7.77
N GLU A 153 -7.25 15.61 7.21
CA GLU A 153 -5.99 16.35 7.13
C GLU A 153 -5.46 16.37 5.70
N VAL A 154 -4.86 17.51 5.32
CA VAL A 154 -4.13 17.70 4.08
C VAL A 154 -2.74 18.27 4.40
N TRP A 155 -1.70 17.55 4.03
CA TRP A 155 -0.30 17.93 4.26
C TRP A 155 0.37 18.34 2.96
N LEU A 156 0.88 19.56 2.91
CA LEU A 156 1.34 20.24 1.71
C LEU A 156 2.85 20.50 1.80
N PRO A 157 3.72 19.61 1.22
CA PRO A 157 5.16 19.76 1.32
C PRO A 157 5.67 21.01 0.60
N ALA A 158 6.72 21.66 1.14
CA ALA A 158 7.35 22.81 0.49
C ALA A 158 7.94 22.46 -0.89
N LYS A 159 8.37 21.20 -1.09
CA LYS A 159 8.84 20.65 -2.38
C LYS A 159 7.80 19.69 -2.96
N TRP A 160 6.72 20.25 -3.49
CA TRP A 160 5.63 19.46 -4.06
C TRP A 160 5.97 18.91 -5.45
N ASN A 161 5.69 17.64 -5.69
CA ASN A 161 5.90 16.94 -6.96
C ASN A 161 4.77 17.17 -7.99
N GLY A 162 3.73 17.91 -7.63
CA GLY A 162 2.59 18.19 -8.49
C GLY A 162 1.46 17.16 -8.41
N LYS A 163 1.49 16.25 -7.43
CA LYS A 163 0.55 15.14 -7.29
C LYS A 163 -0.12 15.14 -5.92
N LEU A 164 -1.33 14.56 -5.86
CA LEU A 164 -2.04 14.23 -4.63
C LEU A 164 -1.97 12.72 -4.40
N GLU A 165 -1.73 12.31 -3.16
CA GLU A 165 -1.99 10.95 -2.70
C GLU A 165 -2.90 11.00 -1.48
N GLN A 166 -4.06 10.36 -1.58
CA GLN A 166 -4.95 10.12 -0.45
C GLN A 166 -4.76 8.69 0.06
N VAL A 167 -4.66 8.57 1.38
CA VAL A 167 -4.40 7.30 2.03
C VAL A 167 -5.66 6.77 2.70
N GLY A 168 -5.85 5.45 2.60
CA GLY A 168 -6.99 4.75 3.18
C GLY A 168 -6.81 4.40 4.66
N ASN A 169 -7.89 3.90 5.23
CA ASN A 169 -8.02 3.54 6.63
C ASN A 169 -7.85 2.03 6.89
N GLY A 170 -8.16 1.58 8.09
CA GLY A 170 -8.12 0.18 8.49
C GLY A 170 -9.17 -0.18 9.55
N GLY A 171 -9.59 -1.44 9.55
CA GLY A 171 -10.59 -1.93 10.49
C GLY A 171 -11.95 -1.28 10.30
N LEU A 172 -12.49 -0.66 11.35
CA LEU A 172 -13.71 0.16 11.31
C LEU A 172 -13.37 1.65 11.37
N ALA A 173 -12.19 2.05 10.88
CA ALA A 173 -11.65 3.42 10.84
C ALA A 173 -11.58 4.11 12.23
N GLY A 174 -11.91 5.39 12.31
CA GLY A 174 -11.97 6.15 13.56
C GLY A 174 -10.73 6.99 13.87
N SER A 175 -9.77 7.05 12.94
CA SER A 175 -8.59 7.90 13.05
C SER A 175 -7.94 8.15 11.69
N ILE A 176 -7.29 9.29 11.54
CA ILE A 176 -6.50 9.61 10.34
C ILE A 176 -5.12 8.93 10.44
N ASN A 177 -4.68 8.29 9.35
CA ASN A 177 -3.41 7.58 9.31
C ASN A 177 -2.21 8.53 9.11
N LEU A 178 -1.85 9.29 10.15
CA LEU A 178 -0.79 10.30 10.09
C LEU A 178 0.59 9.73 9.75
N PHE A 179 0.84 8.47 10.07
CA PHE A 179 2.10 7.81 9.77
C PHE A 179 2.29 7.62 8.26
N VAL A 180 1.25 7.16 7.57
CA VAL A 180 1.27 6.99 6.12
C VAL A 180 1.26 8.35 5.41
N LEU A 181 0.47 9.34 5.89
CA LEU A 181 0.52 10.71 5.38
C LEU A 181 1.96 11.27 5.38
N ALA A 182 2.69 11.07 6.48
CA ALA A 182 4.07 11.53 6.60
C ALA A 182 5.01 10.81 5.62
N ALA A 183 4.81 9.52 5.40
CA ALA A 183 5.63 8.72 4.48
C ALA A 183 5.46 9.20 3.03
N GLU A 184 4.22 9.43 2.60
CA GLU A 184 3.95 9.87 1.22
C GLU A 184 4.36 11.32 0.98
N MET A 185 4.18 12.19 1.97
CA MET A 185 4.69 13.56 1.89
C MET A 185 6.21 13.63 1.73
N LYS A 186 6.99 12.70 2.32
CA LYS A 186 8.44 12.61 2.12
C LYS A 186 8.82 12.34 0.66
N LYS A 187 7.95 11.67 -0.09
CA LYS A 187 8.12 11.43 -1.55
C LYS A 187 7.72 12.68 -2.37
N GLY A 188 7.23 13.73 -1.72
CA GLY A 188 6.84 15.00 -2.33
C GLY A 188 5.38 15.09 -2.72
N PHE A 189 4.53 14.12 -2.38
CA PHE A 189 3.09 14.22 -2.59
C PHE A 189 2.47 15.24 -1.64
N ALA A 190 1.46 15.98 -2.09
CA ALA A 190 0.46 16.49 -1.18
C ALA A 190 -0.34 15.28 -0.69
N SER A 191 -0.38 15.06 0.62
CA SER A 191 -1.01 13.86 1.20
C SER A 191 -2.31 14.23 1.90
N ALA A 192 -3.35 13.41 1.73
CA ALA A 192 -4.65 13.60 2.39
C ALA A 192 -5.13 12.32 3.06
N GLY A 193 -5.93 12.46 4.12
CA GLY A 193 -6.58 11.35 4.81
C GLY A 193 -7.75 11.81 5.67
N THR A 194 -8.63 10.89 6.02
CA THR A 194 -9.85 11.12 6.78
C THR A 194 -10.01 10.11 7.92
N ASP A 195 -10.85 10.42 8.91
CA ASP A 195 -11.25 9.48 9.97
C ASP A 195 -12.52 8.68 9.63
N ASP A 196 -13.05 8.84 8.41
CA ASP A 196 -14.27 8.22 7.89
C ASP A 196 -15.55 8.60 8.64
N GLY A 197 -15.59 9.80 9.22
CA GLY A 197 -16.79 10.39 9.81
C GLY A 197 -17.02 10.03 11.27
N HIS A 198 -16.03 9.48 11.96
CA HIS A 198 -16.08 9.23 13.39
C HIS A 198 -14.68 9.16 14.00
N GLN A 199 -14.61 9.22 15.33
CA GLN A 199 -13.39 8.99 16.09
C GLN A 199 -13.59 7.82 17.05
N GLY A 200 -12.60 6.94 17.14
CA GLY A 200 -12.68 5.77 18.02
C GLY A 200 -11.66 4.68 17.73
N SER A 201 -11.92 3.51 18.27
CA SER A 201 -11.11 2.33 18.04
C SER A 201 -11.47 1.67 16.70
N PRO A 202 -10.48 1.19 15.92
CA PRO A 202 -10.73 0.52 14.65
C PRO A 202 -11.43 -0.85 14.79
N VAL A 203 -11.76 -1.29 16.00
CA VAL A 203 -12.50 -2.53 16.26
C VAL A 203 -13.84 -2.28 16.95
N ASP A 204 -14.23 -1.03 17.16
CA ASP A 204 -15.51 -0.64 17.77
C ASP A 204 -16.51 -0.23 16.70
N GLY A 205 -17.68 -0.89 16.65
CA GLY A 205 -18.79 -0.56 15.75
C GLY A 205 -19.97 0.15 16.44
N SER A 206 -19.83 0.56 17.71
CA SER A 206 -20.94 1.17 18.46
C SER A 206 -21.30 2.59 17.99
N TRP A 207 -20.38 3.27 17.34
CA TRP A 207 -20.52 4.64 16.85
C TRP A 207 -21.60 4.83 15.76
N VAL A 208 -22.03 3.73 15.11
CA VAL A 208 -23.08 3.79 14.07
C VAL A 208 -24.50 3.71 14.66
N ILE A 209 -24.67 3.30 15.92
CA ILE A 209 -25.99 3.07 16.53
C ILE A 209 -26.76 4.39 16.60
N GLY A 210 -27.88 4.46 15.89
CA GLY A 210 -28.67 5.68 15.76
C GLY A 210 -28.11 6.73 14.79
N HIS A 211 -27.03 6.42 14.06
CA HIS A 211 -26.31 7.33 13.16
C HIS A 211 -26.21 6.81 11.71
N PRO A 212 -27.33 6.73 10.95
CA PRO A 212 -27.34 6.13 9.62
C PRO A 212 -26.49 6.91 8.59
N GLU A 213 -26.27 8.21 8.79
CA GLU A 213 -25.40 8.98 7.88
C GLU A 213 -23.93 8.65 8.08
N LYS A 214 -23.49 8.31 9.30
CA LYS A 214 -22.12 7.85 9.53
C LYS A 214 -21.81 6.51 8.85
N VAL A 215 -22.81 5.64 8.68
CA VAL A 215 -22.64 4.42 7.86
C VAL A 215 -22.32 4.76 6.40
N LYS A 216 -22.90 5.84 5.87
CA LYS A 216 -22.62 6.34 4.51
C LYS A 216 -21.26 7.04 4.45
N ASP A 217 -20.92 7.81 5.50
CA ASP A 217 -19.61 8.46 5.60
C ASP A 217 -18.51 7.40 5.53
N PHE A 218 -18.53 6.43 6.43
CA PHE A 218 -17.62 5.28 6.45
C PHE A 218 -17.66 4.47 5.15
N GLY A 219 -18.85 4.29 4.57
CA GLY A 219 -19.05 3.45 3.41
C GLY A 219 -18.43 3.97 2.11
N TYR A 220 -18.52 5.30 1.88
CA TYR A 220 -18.11 5.87 0.60
C TYR A 220 -17.94 7.39 0.58
N ARG A 221 -18.63 8.14 1.50
CA ARG A 221 -18.71 9.58 1.37
C ARG A 221 -17.47 10.30 1.89
N ALA A 222 -16.87 9.82 2.99
CA ALA A 222 -15.76 10.50 3.62
C ALA A 222 -14.52 10.59 2.73
N VAL A 223 -14.18 9.52 2.04
CA VAL A 223 -13.03 9.48 1.11
C VAL A 223 -13.26 10.46 -0.04
N HIS A 224 -14.41 10.40 -0.70
CA HIS A 224 -14.79 11.28 -1.80
C HIS A 224 -14.76 12.77 -1.39
N GLU A 225 -15.47 13.12 -0.34
CA GLU A 225 -15.55 14.51 0.14
C GLU A 225 -14.17 15.04 0.56
N THR A 226 -13.33 14.19 1.17
CA THR A 226 -11.94 14.55 1.52
C THR A 226 -11.11 14.80 0.26
N ASN A 227 -11.23 13.96 -0.77
CA ASN A 227 -10.54 14.16 -2.04
C ASN A 227 -10.88 15.49 -2.69
N GLU A 228 -12.17 15.81 -2.78
CA GLU A 228 -12.65 17.06 -3.35
C GLU A 228 -12.12 18.29 -2.58
N ARG A 229 -12.12 18.24 -1.25
CA ARG A 229 -11.58 19.33 -0.41
C ARG A 229 -10.05 19.41 -0.50
N ALA A 230 -9.35 18.26 -0.53
CA ALA A 230 -7.90 18.21 -0.71
C ALA A 230 -7.47 18.86 -2.02
N LYS A 231 -8.12 18.54 -3.15
CA LYS A 231 -7.85 19.17 -4.46
C LYS A 231 -8.04 20.71 -4.41
N GLN A 232 -9.09 21.19 -3.73
CA GLN A 232 -9.36 22.63 -3.58
C GLN A 232 -8.31 23.32 -2.69
N ILE A 233 -7.91 22.71 -1.57
CA ILE A 233 -6.88 23.22 -0.66
C ILE A 233 -5.51 23.26 -1.37
N ILE A 234 -5.15 22.21 -2.11
CA ILE A 234 -3.94 22.13 -2.93
C ILE A 234 -3.93 23.26 -3.95
N ALA A 235 -5.02 23.45 -4.69
CA ALA A 235 -5.13 24.50 -5.70
C ALA A 235 -5.02 25.91 -5.08
N ALA A 236 -5.58 26.12 -3.89
CA ALA A 236 -5.46 27.38 -3.17
C ALA A 236 -4.02 27.64 -2.70
N PHE A 237 -3.33 26.63 -2.18
CA PHE A 237 -1.98 26.77 -1.63
C PHE A 237 -0.90 26.95 -2.73
N TYR A 238 -0.88 26.04 -3.71
CA TYR A 238 0.13 26.05 -4.76
C TYR A 238 -0.27 26.92 -5.97
N GLN A 239 -1.47 27.51 -5.99
CA GLN A 239 -2.05 28.24 -7.13
C GLN A 239 -2.10 27.36 -8.40
N LYS A 240 -2.23 26.05 -8.20
CA LYS A 240 -2.24 25.03 -9.24
C LYS A 240 -2.90 23.75 -8.72
N ALA A 241 -3.80 23.17 -9.50
CA ALA A 241 -4.39 21.86 -9.21
C ALA A 241 -3.34 20.74 -9.31
N PRO A 242 -3.52 19.61 -8.60
CA PRO A 242 -2.69 18.44 -8.79
C PRO A 242 -2.81 17.95 -10.25
N LYS A 243 -1.68 17.51 -10.82
CA LYS A 243 -1.65 16.95 -12.16
C LYS A 243 -2.22 15.54 -12.20
N TYR A 244 -1.97 14.77 -11.14
CA TYR A 244 -2.48 13.43 -10.93
C TYR A 244 -2.91 13.27 -9.48
N SER A 245 -3.93 12.45 -9.28
CA SER A 245 -4.46 12.07 -7.97
C SER A 245 -4.40 10.57 -7.82
N TYR A 246 -3.86 10.11 -6.69
CA TYR A 246 -3.70 8.70 -6.37
C TYR A 246 -4.42 8.35 -5.08
N PHE A 247 -4.91 7.12 -5.01
CA PHE A 247 -5.39 6.52 -3.77
C PHE A 247 -4.57 5.27 -3.43
N ASN A 248 -4.20 5.12 -2.16
CA ASN A 248 -3.44 3.98 -1.66
C ASN A 248 -4.06 3.49 -0.35
N GLY A 249 -4.55 2.26 -0.34
CA GLY A 249 -5.15 1.68 0.85
C GLY A 249 -5.08 0.17 0.89
N CYS A 250 -5.07 -0.40 2.09
CA CYS A 250 -5.08 -1.84 2.31
C CYS A 250 -6.19 -2.21 3.31
N SER A 251 -6.72 -3.43 3.23
CA SER A 251 -7.79 -3.90 4.14
C SER A 251 -9.10 -3.14 3.91
N GLU A 252 -9.58 -2.44 4.92
CA GLU A 252 -10.66 -1.48 4.80
C GLU A 252 -10.32 -0.41 3.76
N GLY A 253 -9.10 0.18 3.80
CA GLY A 253 -8.61 1.11 2.78
C GLY A 253 -8.55 0.50 1.38
N GLY A 254 -8.35 -0.81 1.26
CA GLY A 254 -8.53 -1.53 0.00
C GLY A 254 -9.99 -1.58 -0.46
N ARG A 255 -10.96 -1.68 0.46
CA ARG A 255 -12.39 -1.54 0.17
C ARG A 255 -12.71 -0.12 -0.31
N GLU A 256 -12.20 0.90 0.37
CA GLU A 256 -12.33 2.30 -0.05
C GLU A 256 -11.80 2.49 -1.47
N ALA A 257 -10.59 1.99 -1.76
CA ALA A 257 -9.98 2.01 -3.10
C ALA A 257 -10.91 1.44 -4.18
N MET A 258 -11.53 0.29 -3.89
CA MET A 258 -12.48 -0.34 -4.81
C MET A 258 -13.80 0.45 -4.90
N MET A 259 -14.25 1.07 -3.81
CA MET A 259 -15.44 1.91 -3.79
C MET A 259 -15.25 3.15 -4.65
N GLU A 260 -14.09 3.80 -4.58
CA GLU A 260 -13.73 4.95 -5.39
C GLU A 260 -13.74 4.61 -6.89
N ALA A 261 -13.09 3.52 -7.29
CA ALA A 261 -13.10 3.08 -8.69
C ALA A 261 -14.51 2.81 -9.24
N GLN A 262 -15.44 2.38 -8.37
CA GLN A 262 -16.80 1.99 -8.74
C GLN A 262 -17.78 3.16 -8.69
N ARG A 263 -17.70 4.02 -7.70
CA ARG A 263 -18.71 5.05 -7.39
C ARG A 263 -18.28 6.45 -7.80
N TYR A 264 -16.98 6.75 -7.69
CA TYR A 264 -16.38 8.05 -7.96
C TYR A 264 -15.20 7.95 -8.94
N PRO A 265 -15.45 7.44 -10.16
CA PRO A 265 -14.39 7.04 -11.10
C PRO A 265 -13.50 8.20 -11.58
N GLU A 266 -13.86 9.46 -11.30
CA GLU A 266 -13.10 10.66 -11.68
C GLU A 266 -12.21 11.20 -10.56
N ASP A 267 -12.29 10.62 -9.34
CA ASP A 267 -11.55 11.14 -8.20
C ASP A 267 -10.05 10.85 -8.29
N PHE A 268 -9.69 9.68 -8.81
CA PHE A 268 -8.29 9.23 -8.85
C PHE A 268 -7.90 8.70 -10.23
N ASP A 269 -6.70 9.12 -10.67
CA ASP A 269 -6.08 8.62 -11.92
C ASP A 269 -5.44 7.25 -11.71
N GLY A 270 -4.95 6.97 -10.51
CA GLY A 270 -4.33 5.70 -10.13
C GLY A 270 -4.78 5.24 -8.74
N ILE A 271 -5.13 3.96 -8.62
CA ILE A 271 -5.62 3.35 -7.38
C ILE A 271 -4.79 2.11 -7.06
N LEU A 272 -4.23 2.05 -5.84
CA LEU A 272 -3.59 0.86 -5.28
C LEU A 272 -4.47 0.29 -4.17
N ALA A 273 -4.99 -0.93 -4.38
CA ALA A 273 -5.87 -1.63 -3.48
C ALA A 273 -5.19 -2.89 -2.92
N GLY A 274 -4.75 -2.85 -1.67
CA GLY A 274 -4.18 -4.02 -0.98
C GLY A 274 -5.24 -4.79 -0.21
N ALA A 275 -5.21 -6.14 -0.25
CA ALA A 275 -6.03 -7.01 0.59
C ALA A 275 -7.47 -6.50 0.79
N ALA A 276 -8.14 -6.09 -0.30
CA ALA A 276 -9.38 -5.33 -0.26
C ALA A 276 -10.54 -6.10 0.39
N ALA A 277 -11.12 -5.52 1.43
CA ALA A 277 -12.33 -6.04 2.10
C ALA A 277 -13.61 -5.70 1.33
N ASN A 278 -13.58 -5.84 0.00
CA ASN A 278 -14.59 -5.32 -0.92
C ASN A 278 -15.95 -6.03 -0.87
N LYS A 279 -16.02 -7.30 -0.44
CA LYS A 279 -17.26 -8.04 -0.17
C LYS A 279 -17.58 -7.99 1.33
N TRP A 280 -17.83 -6.81 1.86
CA TRP A 280 -17.86 -6.54 3.31
C TRP A 280 -18.83 -7.42 4.10
N THR A 281 -20.08 -7.54 3.65
CA THR A 281 -21.09 -8.36 4.36
C THR A 281 -20.73 -9.84 4.37
N ASP A 282 -20.15 -10.35 3.29
CA ASP A 282 -19.73 -11.73 3.15
C ASP A 282 -18.48 -12.00 4.01
N LEU A 283 -17.55 -11.04 4.08
CA LEU A 283 -16.38 -11.09 4.96
C LEU A 283 -16.77 -11.17 6.44
N MET A 284 -17.70 -10.32 6.89
CA MET A 284 -18.14 -10.32 8.28
C MET A 284 -18.87 -11.62 8.66
N ALA A 285 -19.55 -12.26 7.70
CA ALA A 285 -20.10 -13.59 7.88
C ALA A 285 -19.01 -14.66 7.98
N ALA A 286 -17.95 -14.58 7.15
CA ALA A 286 -16.82 -15.50 7.24
C ALA A 286 -16.11 -15.39 8.59
N PHE A 287 -15.96 -14.19 9.12
CA PHE A 287 -15.42 -13.94 10.45
C PHE A 287 -16.27 -14.61 11.54
N ALA A 288 -17.58 -14.41 11.53
CA ALA A 288 -18.46 -15.09 12.49
C ALA A 288 -18.42 -16.63 12.35
N TRP A 289 -18.28 -17.13 11.12
CA TRP A 289 -18.16 -18.57 10.85
C TRP A 289 -16.91 -19.17 11.48
N ASN A 290 -15.75 -18.53 11.31
CA ASN A 290 -14.49 -18.96 11.89
C ASN A 290 -14.54 -18.90 13.41
N ALA A 291 -15.03 -17.77 13.96
CA ALA A 291 -15.18 -17.59 15.39
C ALA A 291 -16.11 -18.64 16.00
N GLN A 292 -17.26 -18.95 15.37
CA GLN A 292 -18.16 -20.03 15.84
C GLN A 292 -17.50 -21.41 15.76
N ALA A 293 -16.69 -21.69 14.73
CA ALA A 293 -15.99 -22.96 14.60
C ALA A 293 -15.00 -23.22 15.75
N LEU A 294 -14.38 -22.16 16.28
CA LEU A 294 -13.33 -22.21 17.29
C LEU A 294 -13.81 -21.80 18.71
N ASN A 295 -15.12 -21.66 18.93
CA ASN A 295 -15.68 -21.05 20.15
C ASN A 295 -15.76 -21.99 21.36
N SER A 296 -15.18 -23.18 21.32
CA SER A 296 -15.18 -24.12 22.47
C SER A 296 -13.77 -24.60 22.77
N ALA A 297 -13.51 -24.98 24.02
CA ALA A 297 -12.25 -25.59 24.40
C ALA A 297 -11.95 -26.87 23.59
N ALA A 298 -12.96 -27.65 23.20
CA ALA A 298 -12.80 -28.87 22.42
C ALA A 298 -12.42 -28.61 20.96
N SER A 299 -12.94 -27.53 20.35
CA SER A 299 -12.68 -27.16 18.94
C SER A 299 -11.49 -26.21 18.77
N PHE A 300 -11.01 -25.56 19.84
CA PHE A 300 -9.91 -24.62 19.78
C PHE A 300 -8.58 -25.33 19.45
N ILE A 301 -7.86 -24.77 18.48
CA ILE A 301 -6.59 -25.32 18.00
C ILE A 301 -5.43 -24.53 18.60
N SER A 302 -4.60 -25.20 19.43
CA SER A 302 -3.47 -24.60 20.13
C SER A 302 -2.36 -24.13 19.16
N PRO A 303 -1.50 -23.18 19.55
CA PRO A 303 -0.38 -22.74 18.71
C PRO A 303 0.54 -23.88 18.22
N ALA A 304 0.82 -24.88 19.07
CA ALA A 304 1.63 -26.03 18.69
C ALA A 304 0.95 -26.85 17.58
N LYS A 305 -0.35 -27.08 17.66
CA LYS A 305 -1.14 -27.79 16.65
C LYS A 305 -1.25 -26.98 15.33
N ARG A 306 -1.34 -25.65 15.41
CA ARG A 306 -1.28 -24.77 14.21
C ARG A 306 0.04 -24.96 13.45
N THR A 307 1.17 -25.02 14.18
CA THR A 307 2.48 -25.32 13.60
C THR A 307 2.48 -26.69 12.90
N ALA A 308 1.91 -27.73 13.52
CA ALA A 308 1.79 -29.05 12.91
C ALA A 308 0.92 -29.06 11.64
N ILE A 309 -0.17 -28.28 11.61
CA ILE A 309 -1.01 -28.09 10.40
C ILE A 309 -0.15 -27.52 9.28
N ARG A 310 0.54 -26.40 9.53
CA ARG A 310 1.39 -25.74 8.53
C ARG A 310 2.49 -26.65 8.00
N GLU A 311 3.21 -27.31 8.89
CA GLU A 311 4.32 -28.20 8.49
C GLU A 311 3.82 -29.35 7.61
N THR A 312 2.65 -29.91 7.94
CA THR A 312 2.04 -31.00 7.15
C THR A 312 1.58 -30.47 5.78
N ALA A 313 0.97 -29.28 5.72
CA ALA A 313 0.57 -28.65 4.46
C ALA A 313 1.79 -28.31 3.58
N LEU A 314 2.87 -27.77 4.17
CA LEU A 314 4.11 -27.49 3.46
C LEU A 314 4.81 -28.77 2.96
N ALA A 315 4.76 -29.86 3.72
CA ALA A 315 5.27 -31.16 3.28
C ALA A 315 4.52 -31.68 2.04
N ALA A 316 3.20 -31.44 1.97
CA ALA A 316 2.37 -31.82 0.83
C ALA A 316 2.56 -30.88 -0.40
N CYS A 317 2.66 -29.56 -0.18
CA CYS A 317 2.53 -28.56 -1.25
C CYS A 317 3.72 -27.59 -1.39
N GLY A 318 4.66 -27.56 -0.45
CA GLY A 318 5.72 -26.54 -0.43
C GLY A 318 6.83 -26.69 -1.50
N SER A 319 6.81 -27.76 -2.30
CA SER A 319 7.83 -28.04 -3.33
C SER A 319 7.25 -28.20 -4.74
N GLN A 320 6.17 -27.48 -5.05
CA GLN A 320 5.40 -27.62 -6.30
C GLN A 320 6.21 -27.46 -7.60
N ASP A 321 7.31 -26.72 -7.57
CA ASP A 321 8.18 -26.42 -8.73
C ASP A 321 9.63 -26.94 -8.54
N GLY A 322 9.87 -27.80 -7.55
CA GLY A 322 11.18 -28.30 -7.20
C GLY A 322 12.01 -27.40 -6.27
N VAL A 323 11.50 -26.22 -5.92
CA VAL A 323 12.09 -25.34 -4.89
C VAL A 323 11.28 -25.46 -3.60
N LYS A 324 11.96 -25.82 -2.50
CA LYS A 324 11.33 -25.89 -1.17
C LYS A 324 11.35 -24.52 -0.52
N ASP A 325 10.17 -23.91 -0.41
CA ASP A 325 9.96 -22.64 0.29
C ASP A 325 9.24 -22.87 1.64
N ALA A 326 9.28 -21.87 2.51
CA ALA A 326 8.54 -21.85 3.78
C ALA A 326 7.07 -21.47 3.62
N TYR A 327 6.56 -21.41 2.39
CA TYR A 327 5.20 -21.06 2.00
C TYR A 327 4.75 -21.82 0.76
N ILE A 328 3.45 -21.89 0.52
CA ILE A 328 2.86 -22.50 -0.69
C ILE A 328 2.78 -21.42 -1.77
N LYS A 329 3.37 -21.68 -2.93
CA LYS A 329 3.50 -20.70 -4.04
C LYS A 329 2.19 -20.50 -4.81
N ASP A 330 1.52 -21.59 -5.15
CA ASP A 330 0.21 -21.59 -5.80
C ASP A 330 -0.75 -22.49 -5.02
N PRO A 331 -1.49 -21.93 -4.03
CA PRO A 331 -2.44 -22.70 -3.26
C PRO A 331 -3.56 -23.34 -4.09
N LEU A 332 -3.91 -22.75 -5.24
CA LEU A 332 -4.99 -23.25 -6.10
C LEU A 332 -4.72 -24.66 -6.71
N ILE A 333 -3.47 -25.11 -6.67
CA ILE A 333 -3.09 -26.48 -7.10
C ILE A 333 -2.65 -27.36 -5.93
N CYS A 334 -2.80 -26.89 -4.70
CA CYS A 334 -2.48 -27.65 -3.49
C CYS A 334 -3.67 -28.51 -3.08
N HIS A 335 -3.49 -29.81 -3.09
CA HIS A 335 -4.52 -30.78 -2.68
C HIS A 335 -4.20 -31.34 -1.29
N PHE A 336 -4.25 -30.48 -0.26
CA PHE A 336 -4.03 -30.88 1.12
C PHE A 336 -5.34 -31.35 1.79
N ASP A 337 -5.38 -32.60 2.24
CA ASP A 337 -6.48 -33.12 3.08
C ASP A 337 -6.06 -33.09 4.56
N PRO A 338 -6.64 -32.19 5.38
CA PRO A 338 -6.30 -32.09 6.78
C PRO A 338 -6.69 -33.34 7.61
N SER A 339 -7.43 -34.29 7.04
CA SER A 339 -7.79 -35.56 7.70
C SER A 339 -6.57 -36.41 8.09
N VAL A 340 -5.43 -36.21 7.44
CA VAL A 340 -4.16 -36.88 7.78
C VAL A 340 -3.66 -36.51 9.18
N LEU A 341 -4.13 -35.39 9.73
CA LEU A 341 -3.79 -34.90 11.07
C LEU A 341 -4.68 -35.47 12.18
N LEU A 342 -5.70 -36.29 11.88
CA LEU A 342 -6.56 -36.85 12.90
C LEU A 342 -5.74 -37.74 13.86
N CYS A 343 -5.87 -37.51 15.18
CA CYS A 343 -5.24 -38.34 16.18
C CYS A 343 -5.71 -39.81 16.05
N LYS A 344 -4.77 -40.76 16.05
CA LYS A 344 -5.11 -42.20 15.94
C LYS A 344 -5.30 -42.88 17.29
N ASP A 345 -4.47 -42.47 18.25
CA ASP A 345 -4.47 -43.07 19.60
C ASP A 345 -4.77 -41.98 20.66
N SER A 346 -3.74 -41.40 21.24
CA SER A 346 -3.84 -40.32 22.22
C SER A 346 -3.67 -38.95 21.57
N GLU A 347 -4.30 -37.93 22.14
CA GLU A 347 -4.12 -36.55 21.74
C GLU A 347 -2.67 -36.10 21.98
N SER A 348 -2.09 -35.34 21.01
CA SER A 348 -0.76 -34.73 21.10
C SER A 348 -0.73 -33.41 20.34
N ASP A 349 0.36 -32.66 20.45
CA ASP A 349 0.56 -31.41 19.72
C ASP A 349 0.76 -31.61 18.20
N SER A 350 0.99 -32.83 17.74
CA SER A 350 1.18 -33.17 16.33
C SER A 350 -0.08 -33.69 15.64
N CYS A 351 -1.23 -33.79 16.34
CA CYS A 351 -2.49 -34.26 15.77
C CYS A 351 -3.70 -33.46 16.27
N LEU A 352 -4.79 -33.55 15.54
CA LEU A 352 -6.07 -32.90 15.87
C LEU A 352 -7.08 -33.89 16.39
N THR A 353 -7.87 -33.49 17.41
CA THR A 353 -9.08 -34.23 17.77
C THR A 353 -10.12 -34.17 16.66
N ALA A 354 -11.17 -34.95 16.74
CA ALA A 354 -12.26 -34.91 15.76
C ALA A 354 -12.92 -33.54 15.68
N GLU A 355 -13.12 -32.87 16.82
CA GLU A 355 -13.72 -31.54 16.94
C GLU A 355 -12.80 -30.47 16.33
N GLN A 356 -11.49 -30.52 16.60
CA GLN A 356 -10.49 -29.60 16.03
C GLN A 356 -10.38 -29.77 14.51
N LEU A 357 -10.36 -31.03 14.03
CA LEU A 357 -10.36 -31.29 12.59
C LEU A 357 -11.63 -30.79 11.90
N ALA A 358 -12.80 -30.96 12.54
CA ALA A 358 -14.06 -30.42 12.02
C ALA A 358 -14.04 -28.89 11.96
N ALA A 359 -13.47 -28.21 12.97
CA ALA A 359 -13.29 -26.76 12.97
C ALA A 359 -12.35 -26.30 11.84
N LEU A 360 -11.20 -26.94 11.67
CA LEU A 360 -10.27 -26.63 10.58
C LEU A 360 -10.91 -26.80 9.20
N LYS A 361 -11.65 -27.89 8.98
CA LYS A 361 -12.39 -28.12 7.72
C LYS A 361 -13.45 -27.05 7.46
N LYS A 362 -14.13 -26.54 8.50
CA LYS A 362 -15.05 -25.40 8.38
C LYS A 362 -14.33 -24.14 7.92
N ILE A 363 -13.19 -23.81 8.53
CA ILE A 363 -12.38 -22.63 8.17
C ILE A 363 -11.95 -22.70 6.69
N TYR A 364 -11.44 -23.85 6.25
CA TYR A 364 -11.00 -24.03 4.86
C TYR A 364 -12.16 -24.05 3.86
N SER A 365 -13.35 -24.49 4.26
CA SER A 365 -14.52 -24.50 3.36
C SER A 365 -15.22 -23.15 3.23
N GLY A 366 -15.07 -22.27 4.21
CA GLY A 366 -15.85 -21.03 4.32
C GLY A 366 -17.34 -21.25 4.63
N PRO A 367 -18.07 -20.15 4.93
CA PRO A 367 -19.48 -20.19 5.30
C PRO A 367 -20.40 -20.56 4.15
N LYS A 368 -21.41 -21.38 4.46
CA LYS A 368 -22.51 -21.73 3.56
C LYS A 368 -23.85 -21.40 4.18
N ASN A 369 -24.79 -20.98 3.37
CA ASN A 369 -26.17 -20.85 3.81
C ASN A 369 -26.72 -22.24 4.19
N PRO A 370 -27.19 -22.44 5.41
CA PRO A 370 -27.57 -23.78 5.89
C PRO A 370 -28.80 -24.36 5.17
N ARG A 371 -29.69 -23.50 4.66
CA ARG A 371 -30.90 -23.90 3.96
C ARG A 371 -30.66 -24.17 2.47
N THR A 372 -29.92 -23.29 1.78
CA THR A 372 -29.72 -23.38 0.33
C THR A 372 -28.43 -24.08 -0.07
N GLN A 373 -27.53 -24.30 0.87
CA GLN A 373 -26.16 -24.81 0.67
C GLN A 373 -25.30 -23.94 -0.26
N LYS A 374 -25.77 -22.74 -0.61
CA LYS A 374 -25.00 -21.79 -1.41
C LYS A 374 -23.83 -21.26 -0.59
N GLN A 375 -22.64 -21.18 -1.22
CA GLN A 375 -21.46 -20.53 -0.64
C GLN A 375 -21.75 -19.05 -0.38
N ILE A 376 -21.44 -18.57 0.83
CA ILE A 376 -21.54 -17.15 1.21
C ILE A 376 -20.20 -16.47 0.90
N ALA A 377 -19.10 -17.03 1.41
CA ALA A 377 -17.75 -16.57 1.15
C ALA A 377 -16.80 -17.76 1.03
N SER A 378 -15.74 -17.64 0.27
CA SER A 378 -14.68 -18.63 0.18
C SER A 378 -13.91 -18.70 1.50
N GLY A 379 -13.43 -19.90 1.82
CA GLY A 379 -12.57 -20.13 2.98
C GLY A 379 -11.12 -19.74 2.73
N TYR A 380 -10.22 -20.33 3.51
CA TYR A 380 -8.79 -20.03 3.45
C TYR A 380 -7.98 -21.21 2.92
N GLU A 381 -6.82 -20.89 2.39
CA GLU A 381 -5.86 -21.88 1.95
C GLU A 381 -4.94 -22.34 3.10
N PRO A 382 -4.46 -23.61 3.08
CA PRO A 382 -3.56 -24.12 4.10
C PRO A 382 -2.17 -23.48 4.02
N GLY A 383 -1.44 -23.47 5.15
CA GLY A 383 -0.04 -23.09 5.22
C GLY A 383 0.24 -21.70 5.82
N ALA A 384 -0.80 -21.02 6.29
CA ALA A 384 -0.68 -19.75 7.02
C ALA A 384 -0.64 -19.91 8.55
N GLU A 385 -1.07 -21.07 9.06
CA GLU A 385 -1.25 -21.36 10.48
C GLU A 385 0.08 -21.36 11.23
N GLY A 386 0.08 -20.84 12.45
CA GLY A 386 1.25 -20.83 13.33
C GLY A 386 2.44 -20.02 12.81
N VAL A 387 2.24 -19.18 11.81
CA VAL A 387 3.27 -18.23 11.37
C VAL A 387 3.30 -17.05 12.34
N SER A 388 4.48 -16.80 12.91
CA SER A 388 4.70 -15.61 13.74
C SER A 388 4.57 -14.34 12.89
N GLY A 389 3.92 -13.32 13.43
CA GLY A 389 3.72 -12.05 12.76
C GLY A 389 3.29 -10.95 13.71
N VAL A 390 3.14 -9.75 13.18
CA VAL A 390 2.66 -8.60 13.95
C VAL A 390 1.19 -8.83 14.33
N PRO A 391 0.79 -8.60 15.60
CA PRO A 391 -0.62 -8.64 15.98
C PRO A 391 -1.47 -7.74 15.07
N GLY A 392 -2.62 -8.25 14.60
CA GLY A 392 -3.47 -7.54 13.63
C GLY A 392 -3.03 -7.68 12.16
N ILE A 393 -1.94 -8.41 11.89
CA ILE A 393 -1.48 -8.75 10.53
C ILE A 393 -1.42 -10.27 10.36
N ALA A 394 -0.97 -10.99 11.39
CA ALA A 394 -0.82 -12.44 11.35
C ALA A 394 -2.16 -13.16 11.18
N PHE A 395 -2.18 -14.21 10.35
CA PHE A 395 -3.33 -15.09 10.14
C PHE A 395 -3.96 -15.55 11.46
N ASP A 396 -3.13 -16.01 12.40
CA ASP A 396 -3.57 -16.51 13.70
C ASP A 396 -4.30 -15.46 14.55
N SER A 397 -3.97 -14.17 14.38
CA SER A 397 -4.66 -13.09 15.10
C SER A 397 -6.11 -12.93 14.65
N TYR A 398 -6.35 -13.08 13.34
CA TYR A 398 -7.69 -13.01 12.78
C TYR A 398 -8.51 -14.25 13.12
N VAL A 399 -8.02 -15.42 12.72
CA VAL A 399 -8.81 -16.65 12.70
C VAL A 399 -8.86 -17.31 14.07
N TYR A 400 -7.72 -17.51 14.73
CA TYR A 400 -7.66 -18.33 15.95
C TYR A 400 -7.73 -17.50 17.23
N GLY A 401 -7.03 -16.38 17.31
CA GLY A 401 -6.87 -15.63 18.55
C GLY A 401 -6.04 -16.36 19.60
N ALA A 402 -6.02 -15.81 20.82
CA ALA A 402 -5.31 -16.35 21.96
C ALA A 402 -6.12 -17.42 22.75
N ALA A 403 -7.45 -17.41 22.61
CA ALA A 403 -8.39 -18.28 23.32
C ALA A 403 -9.70 -18.41 22.51
N PRO A 404 -10.58 -19.38 22.83
CA PRO A 404 -11.91 -19.45 22.22
C PRO A 404 -12.66 -18.13 22.29
N GLY A 405 -13.16 -17.65 21.15
CA GLY A 405 -13.91 -16.39 21.03
C GLY A 405 -13.09 -15.10 21.17
N ALA A 406 -11.75 -15.18 21.21
CA ALA A 406 -10.85 -14.04 21.38
C ALA A 406 -10.08 -13.66 20.10
N SER A 407 -10.55 -14.09 18.95
CA SER A 407 -9.97 -13.74 17.65
C SER A 407 -10.46 -12.37 17.15
N LEU A 408 -9.71 -11.75 16.23
CA LEU A 408 -10.18 -10.54 15.55
C LEU A 408 -11.46 -10.80 14.76
N ASP A 409 -11.64 -11.99 14.20
CA ASP A 409 -12.86 -12.42 13.52
C ASP A 409 -14.08 -12.35 14.46
N ALA A 410 -13.93 -12.78 15.71
CA ALA A 410 -14.98 -12.69 16.72
C ALA A 410 -15.31 -11.23 17.09
N ILE A 411 -14.28 -10.39 17.19
CA ILE A 411 -14.43 -8.98 17.55
C ILE A 411 -15.10 -8.21 16.41
N PHE A 412 -14.56 -8.28 15.18
CA PHE A 412 -15.10 -7.56 14.03
C PHE A 412 -16.52 -7.99 13.65
N SER A 413 -16.81 -9.30 13.65
CA SER A 413 -18.16 -9.78 13.36
C SER A 413 -19.17 -9.33 14.42
N SER A 414 -18.78 -9.36 15.70
CA SER A 414 -19.64 -8.85 16.78
C SER A 414 -19.89 -7.34 16.65
N ALA A 415 -18.84 -6.55 16.37
CA ALA A 415 -18.94 -5.11 16.18
C ALA A 415 -19.81 -4.75 14.97
N PHE A 416 -19.63 -5.46 13.85
CA PHE A 416 -20.41 -5.22 12.63
C PHE A 416 -21.89 -5.59 12.80
N TYR A 417 -22.19 -6.82 13.18
CA TYR A 417 -23.59 -7.23 13.32
C TYR A 417 -24.28 -6.51 14.47
N GLY A 418 -23.57 -6.33 15.61
CA GLY A 418 -24.10 -5.61 16.76
C GLY A 418 -24.36 -4.13 16.49
N GLY A 419 -23.41 -3.44 15.88
CA GLY A 419 -23.53 -2.01 15.58
C GLY A 419 -24.35 -1.72 14.32
N PHE A 420 -23.85 -2.15 13.16
CA PHE A 420 -24.39 -1.74 11.87
C PHE A 420 -25.71 -2.43 11.51
N VAL A 421 -25.86 -3.72 11.81
CA VAL A 421 -27.02 -4.50 11.35
C VAL A 421 -28.17 -4.41 12.34
N PHE A 422 -27.95 -4.75 13.62
CA PHE A 422 -28.99 -4.92 14.62
C PHE A 422 -29.10 -3.76 15.61
N GLU A 423 -28.15 -2.83 15.64
CA GLU A 423 -28.09 -1.72 16.61
C GLU A 423 -28.23 -2.21 18.06
N ASN A 424 -27.60 -3.36 18.35
CA ASN A 424 -27.62 -4.02 19.64
C ASN A 424 -26.18 -4.27 20.13
N PRO A 425 -25.66 -3.49 21.07
CA PRO A 425 -24.29 -3.60 21.56
C PRO A 425 -24.01 -4.92 22.33
N ASN A 426 -25.04 -5.67 22.68
CA ASN A 426 -24.93 -6.97 23.36
C ASN A 426 -24.95 -8.16 22.39
N TRP A 427 -25.09 -7.93 21.08
CA TRP A 427 -25.10 -8.97 20.07
C TRP A 427 -23.71 -9.66 19.98
N LYS A 428 -23.69 -10.96 19.74
CA LYS A 428 -22.46 -11.76 19.68
C LYS A 428 -22.38 -12.55 18.38
N PHE A 429 -21.18 -12.78 17.89
CA PHE A 429 -20.94 -13.60 16.70
C PHE A 429 -21.57 -15.00 16.77
N SER A 430 -21.74 -15.55 17.99
CA SER A 430 -22.43 -16.83 18.23
C SER A 430 -23.89 -16.83 17.83
N ASP A 431 -24.52 -15.66 17.76
CA ASP A 431 -25.95 -15.50 17.51
C ASP A 431 -26.30 -15.44 16.03
N LEU A 432 -25.25 -15.33 15.14
CA LEU A 432 -25.45 -15.19 13.70
C LEU A 432 -26.18 -16.37 13.07
N ASN A 433 -27.28 -16.09 12.41
CA ASN A 433 -27.98 -17.01 11.53
C ASN A 433 -27.57 -16.76 10.07
N PHE A 434 -26.82 -17.69 9.48
CA PHE A 434 -26.27 -17.57 8.12
C PHE A 434 -27.31 -17.60 6.98
N ASP A 435 -28.59 -17.73 7.27
CA ASP A 435 -29.68 -17.59 6.29
C ASP A 435 -30.31 -16.19 6.41
N LYS A 436 -31.08 -15.91 7.46
CA LYS A 436 -31.85 -14.68 7.58
C LYS A 436 -31.00 -13.44 7.88
N ASP A 437 -29.99 -13.55 8.75
CA ASP A 437 -29.23 -12.38 9.19
C ASP A 437 -28.28 -11.89 8.08
N MET A 438 -27.81 -12.80 7.23
CA MET A 438 -27.08 -12.44 6.01
C MET A 438 -27.92 -11.61 5.05
N LEU A 439 -29.19 -11.99 4.83
CA LEU A 439 -30.09 -11.21 4.00
C LEU A 439 -30.29 -9.80 4.58
N THR A 440 -30.52 -9.71 5.89
CA THR A 440 -30.65 -8.42 6.58
C THR A 440 -29.39 -7.54 6.42
N ALA A 441 -28.20 -8.12 6.59
CA ALA A 441 -26.95 -7.40 6.41
C ALA A 441 -26.77 -6.92 4.95
N GLN A 442 -27.06 -7.79 3.97
CA GLN A 442 -26.95 -7.46 2.55
C GLN A 442 -27.94 -6.37 2.12
N GLU A 443 -29.16 -6.41 2.61
CA GLU A 443 -30.20 -5.44 2.27
C GLU A 443 -29.98 -4.08 2.97
N LYS A 444 -29.66 -4.10 4.29
CA LYS A 444 -29.52 -2.86 5.08
C LYS A 444 -28.18 -2.17 4.86
N ILE A 445 -27.08 -2.92 4.83
CA ILE A 445 -25.72 -2.38 4.89
C ILE A 445 -24.97 -2.56 3.56
N GLY A 446 -25.22 -3.63 2.84
CA GLY A 446 -24.57 -3.93 1.57
C GLY A 446 -24.50 -2.77 0.59
N PRO A 447 -25.59 -1.98 0.36
CA PRO A 447 -25.57 -0.83 -0.55
C PRO A 447 -24.56 0.26 -0.19
N SER A 448 -24.19 0.38 1.09
CA SER A 448 -23.20 1.36 1.56
C SER A 448 -21.78 0.80 1.63
N LEU A 449 -21.60 -0.46 2.03
CA LEU A 449 -20.27 -0.99 2.35
C LEU A 449 -19.70 -1.98 1.32
N ASN A 450 -20.54 -2.68 0.53
CA ASN A 450 -20.04 -3.62 -0.46
C ASN A 450 -19.49 -2.88 -1.69
N ALA A 451 -18.18 -2.95 -1.90
CA ALA A 451 -17.50 -2.45 -3.08
C ALA A 451 -17.29 -3.60 -4.09
N ASN A 452 -18.39 -4.22 -4.55
CA ASN A 452 -18.36 -5.45 -5.35
C ASN A 452 -19.03 -5.31 -6.74
N ASN A 453 -19.26 -4.08 -7.22
CA ASN A 453 -19.76 -3.85 -8.57
C ASN A 453 -18.62 -4.12 -9.58
N PRO A 454 -18.76 -5.13 -10.49
CA PRO A 454 -17.72 -5.45 -11.45
C PRO A 454 -17.74 -4.56 -12.71
N VAL A 455 -18.65 -3.61 -12.82
CA VAL A 455 -18.76 -2.72 -13.98
C VAL A 455 -17.91 -1.47 -13.73
N LEU A 456 -16.70 -1.46 -14.28
CA LEU A 456 -15.72 -0.37 -14.15
C LEU A 456 -15.55 0.45 -15.43
N SER A 457 -16.60 0.49 -16.28
CA SER A 457 -16.54 1.18 -17.57
C SER A 457 -16.31 2.69 -17.44
N ALA A 458 -16.86 3.35 -16.42
CA ALA A 458 -16.64 4.78 -16.17
C ALA A 458 -15.19 5.05 -15.75
N PHE A 459 -14.63 4.23 -14.86
CA PHE A 459 -13.22 4.33 -14.46
C PHE A 459 -12.26 4.11 -15.63
N LEU A 460 -12.53 3.12 -16.47
CA LEU A 460 -11.77 2.91 -17.71
C LEU A 460 -11.89 4.10 -18.67
N ALA A 461 -13.08 4.68 -18.82
CA ALA A 461 -13.31 5.82 -19.70
C ALA A 461 -12.61 7.10 -19.23
N HIS A 462 -12.51 7.30 -17.90
CA HIS A 462 -11.68 8.34 -17.29
C HIS A 462 -10.19 8.15 -17.57
N GLY A 463 -9.75 6.94 -17.88
CA GLY A 463 -8.33 6.59 -18.09
C GLY A 463 -7.65 6.01 -16.85
N GLY A 464 -8.40 5.78 -15.78
CA GLY A 464 -7.93 5.30 -14.50
C GLY A 464 -7.16 3.99 -14.57
N LYS A 465 -6.22 3.79 -13.65
CA LYS A 465 -5.43 2.57 -13.50
C LYS A 465 -5.60 2.01 -12.09
N LEU A 466 -5.93 0.73 -12.00
CA LEU A 466 -6.12 0.00 -10.75
C LEU A 466 -5.09 -1.12 -10.65
N ILE A 467 -4.31 -1.12 -9.58
CA ILE A 467 -3.53 -2.28 -9.17
C ILE A 467 -4.11 -2.81 -7.86
N GLN A 468 -4.43 -4.11 -7.83
CA GLN A 468 -4.76 -4.81 -6.60
C GLN A 468 -3.67 -5.81 -6.26
N TYR A 469 -3.34 -5.95 -4.97
CA TYR A 469 -2.48 -7.03 -4.48
C TYR A 469 -3.14 -7.73 -3.29
N HIS A 470 -2.85 -9.04 -3.12
CA HIS A 470 -3.39 -9.82 -2.01
C HIS A 470 -2.45 -10.95 -1.61
N GLY A 471 -2.21 -11.11 -0.31
CA GLY A 471 -1.37 -12.17 0.25
C GLY A 471 -2.10 -13.51 0.30
N TRP A 472 -1.45 -14.59 -0.12
CA TRP A 472 -2.05 -15.92 0.00
C TRP A 472 -2.22 -16.41 1.44
N ASN A 473 -1.43 -15.87 2.38
CA ASN A 473 -1.49 -16.18 3.81
C ASN A 473 -2.34 -15.16 4.60
N ASP A 474 -3.18 -14.40 3.92
CA ASP A 474 -4.05 -13.42 4.55
C ASP A 474 -5.16 -14.10 5.37
N GLY A 475 -5.32 -13.69 6.64
CA GLY A 475 -6.34 -14.20 7.55
C GLY A 475 -7.55 -13.28 7.70
N SER A 476 -7.54 -12.10 7.03
CA SER A 476 -8.64 -11.14 7.06
C SER A 476 -9.56 -11.33 5.87
N PRO A 477 -9.54 -10.60 4.74
CA PRO A 477 -10.31 -11.11 3.62
C PRO A 477 -9.63 -12.34 3.01
N SER A 478 -10.42 -13.39 2.73
CA SER A 478 -9.89 -14.54 2.01
C SER A 478 -9.26 -14.10 0.68
N PRO A 479 -8.05 -14.59 0.32
CA PRO A 479 -7.40 -14.28 -0.96
C PRO A 479 -8.28 -14.58 -2.19
N HIS A 480 -9.19 -15.52 -2.07
CA HIS A 480 -10.17 -15.85 -3.11
C HIS A 480 -11.08 -14.68 -3.45
N HIS A 481 -11.42 -13.79 -2.51
CA HIS A 481 -12.26 -12.62 -2.79
C HIS A 481 -11.65 -11.71 -3.85
N ALA A 482 -10.32 -11.54 -3.83
CA ALA A 482 -9.61 -10.75 -4.83
C ALA A 482 -9.69 -11.39 -6.24
N ILE A 483 -9.49 -12.70 -6.31
CA ILE A 483 -9.57 -13.46 -7.58
C ILE A 483 -11.00 -13.45 -8.12
N GLU A 484 -11.98 -13.78 -7.29
CA GLU A 484 -13.39 -13.79 -7.67
C GLU A 484 -13.85 -12.43 -8.22
N TYR A 485 -13.49 -11.34 -7.53
CA TYR A 485 -13.85 -10.00 -8.01
C TYR A 485 -13.14 -9.66 -9.33
N TYR A 486 -11.85 -9.98 -9.47
CA TYR A 486 -11.12 -9.77 -10.71
C TYR A 486 -11.72 -10.54 -11.87
N GLU A 487 -12.13 -11.80 -11.64
CA GLU A 487 -12.80 -12.66 -12.65
C GLU A 487 -14.20 -12.12 -13.00
N ASP A 488 -14.96 -11.62 -12.02
CA ASP A 488 -16.24 -10.95 -12.23
C ASP A 488 -16.07 -9.69 -13.11
N VAL A 489 -15.02 -8.89 -12.86
CA VAL A 489 -14.67 -7.73 -13.71
C VAL A 489 -14.29 -8.19 -15.12
N MET A 490 -13.45 -9.22 -15.26
CA MET A 490 -13.11 -9.76 -16.57
C MET A 490 -14.36 -10.19 -17.35
N ALA A 491 -15.29 -10.88 -16.69
CA ALA A 491 -16.53 -11.33 -17.32
C ALA A 491 -17.42 -10.16 -17.80
N LYS A 492 -17.43 -9.04 -17.06
CA LYS A 492 -18.24 -7.85 -17.40
C LYS A 492 -17.56 -6.88 -18.35
N MET A 493 -16.23 -6.79 -18.33
CA MET A 493 -15.46 -5.77 -19.06
C MET A 493 -14.85 -6.29 -20.38
N GLY A 494 -15.27 -7.45 -20.88
CA GLY A 494 -14.85 -7.97 -22.20
C GLY A 494 -13.59 -8.84 -22.16
N GLY A 495 -13.36 -9.51 -21.04
CA GLY A 495 -12.32 -10.53 -20.87
C GLY A 495 -10.96 -9.96 -20.45
N PHE A 496 -9.99 -10.86 -20.28
CA PHE A 496 -8.64 -10.54 -19.78
C PHE A 496 -7.96 -9.41 -20.56
N THR A 497 -7.99 -9.46 -21.90
CA THR A 497 -7.30 -8.48 -22.74
C THR A 497 -7.81 -7.05 -22.54
N GLN A 498 -9.10 -6.87 -22.26
CA GLN A 498 -9.65 -5.55 -21.99
C GLN A 498 -9.39 -5.12 -20.56
N THR A 499 -9.61 -6.00 -19.59
CA THR A 499 -9.43 -5.73 -18.17
C THR A 499 -7.97 -5.39 -17.87
N SER A 500 -6.99 -6.10 -18.40
CA SER A 500 -5.57 -5.88 -18.17
C SER A 500 -5.03 -4.52 -18.68
N LYS A 501 -5.81 -3.75 -19.45
CA LYS A 501 -5.45 -2.38 -19.87
C LYS A 501 -5.57 -1.34 -18.77
N PHE A 502 -6.38 -1.64 -17.74
CA PHE A 502 -6.66 -0.69 -16.66
C PHE A 502 -6.65 -1.31 -15.26
N TYR A 503 -6.76 -2.64 -15.14
CA TYR A 503 -6.78 -3.33 -13.86
C TYR A 503 -5.85 -4.55 -13.88
N ARG A 504 -4.96 -4.64 -12.87
CA ARG A 504 -4.06 -5.77 -12.65
C ARG A 504 -4.15 -6.26 -11.21
N LEU A 505 -4.22 -7.58 -11.05
CA LEU A 505 -4.19 -8.25 -9.74
C LEU A 505 -2.85 -8.97 -9.57
N PHE A 506 -2.21 -8.77 -8.41
CA PHE A 506 -0.98 -9.48 -8.01
C PHE A 506 -1.26 -10.31 -6.75
N MET A 507 -1.21 -11.64 -6.89
CA MET A 507 -1.26 -12.54 -5.74
C MET A 507 0.15 -12.70 -5.17
N VAL A 508 0.29 -12.59 -3.83
CA VAL A 508 1.59 -12.55 -3.15
C VAL A 508 1.78 -13.81 -2.29
N PRO A 509 2.59 -14.80 -2.76
CA PRO A 509 2.80 -16.02 -2.03
C PRO A 509 3.46 -15.78 -0.66
N GLY A 510 2.89 -16.39 0.39
CA GLY A 510 3.41 -16.31 1.74
C GLY A 510 3.23 -14.97 2.46
N MET A 511 2.63 -13.95 1.85
CA MET A 511 2.31 -12.68 2.50
C MET A 511 1.02 -12.81 3.32
N MET A 512 1.02 -12.27 4.52
CA MET A 512 -0.14 -12.13 5.41
C MET A 512 -0.94 -10.85 5.10
N HIS A 513 -1.78 -10.41 6.04
CA HIS A 513 -2.65 -9.25 5.84
C HIS A 513 -1.86 -7.96 5.63
N CYS A 514 -1.96 -7.35 4.46
CA CYS A 514 -1.26 -6.10 4.05
C CYS A 514 0.29 -6.18 4.02
N GLY A 515 0.93 -7.21 4.53
CA GLY A 515 2.38 -7.35 4.61
C GLY A 515 2.82 -8.47 5.54
N SER A 516 4.12 -8.54 5.84
CA SER A 516 4.73 -9.59 6.67
C SER A 516 4.51 -11.01 6.11
N GLY A 517 4.99 -12.04 6.81
CA GLY A 517 4.82 -13.44 6.41
C GLY A 517 6.11 -14.10 5.92
N PRO A 518 6.06 -15.43 5.65
CA PRO A 518 7.26 -16.19 5.32
C PRO A 518 7.78 -15.97 3.88
N GLY A 519 6.96 -15.44 2.98
CA GLY A 519 7.34 -15.13 1.59
C GLY A 519 7.90 -13.73 1.41
N PRO A 520 8.40 -13.39 0.20
CA PRO A 520 8.73 -12.02 -0.16
C PRO A 520 7.48 -11.13 -0.09
N ASN A 521 7.50 -10.17 0.82
CA ASN A 521 6.33 -9.41 1.23
C ASN A 521 6.52 -7.89 1.21
N LEU A 522 7.71 -7.41 0.79
CA LEU A 522 8.04 -5.99 0.68
C LEU A 522 8.31 -5.63 -0.79
N PHE A 523 7.49 -4.75 -1.34
CA PHE A 523 7.48 -4.35 -2.76
C PHE A 523 6.85 -2.97 -2.98
N GLY A 524 6.95 -2.06 -2.00
CA GLY A 524 6.30 -0.76 -2.01
C GLY A 524 4.80 -0.82 -1.71
N ASN A 525 4.32 -1.90 -1.10
CA ASN A 525 2.98 -2.00 -0.53
C ASN A 525 2.85 -1.09 0.71
N MET A 526 1.64 -0.86 1.18
CA MET A 526 1.31 0.13 2.21
C MET A 526 2.20 0.09 3.46
N LEU A 527 2.73 -1.08 3.84
CA LEU A 527 3.61 -1.24 5.00
C LEU A 527 5.11 -1.27 4.66
N ASP A 528 5.47 -1.12 3.39
CA ASP A 528 6.87 -1.10 2.95
C ASP A 528 7.37 0.32 2.72
N PHE A 529 8.02 0.88 3.73
CA PHE A 529 8.65 2.21 3.67
C PHE A 529 10.13 2.16 3.25
N ALA A 530 10.64 0.96 2.94
CA ALA A 530 12.04 0.72 2.58
C ALA A 530 12.24 0.36 1.10
N ALA A 531 11.16 0.15 0.34
CA ALA A 531 11.26 -0.19 -1.07
C ALA A 531 12.03 0.88 -1.86
N PRO A 532 12.88 0.48 -2.81
CA PRO A 532 13.47 1.39 -3.77
C PRO A 532 12.38 2.20 -4.50
N ASN A 533 12.67 3.45 -4.82
CA ASN A 533 11.73 4.30 -5.55
C ASN A 533 11.87 4.09 -7.07
N ASP A 534 11.62 2.86 -7.52
CA ASP A 534 11.60 2.47 -8.93
C ASP A 534 10.43 1.54 -9.25
N SER A 535 10.00 1.48 -10.49
CA SER A 535 8.81 0.74 -10.92
C SER A 535 8.97 -0.79 -10.95
N ASP A 536 10.17 -1.30 -10.79
CA ASP A 536 10.43 -2.74 -10.80
C ASP A 536 10.34 -3.35 -9.40
N HIS A 537 10.63 -2.57 -8.35
CA HIS A 537 10.63 -3.00 -6.94
C HIS A 537 9.55 -2.32 -6.09
N ASN A 538 8.84 -1.34 -6.63
CA ASN A 538 7.82 -0.59 -5.90
C ASN A 538 6.52 -0.55 -6.69
N ILE A 539 5.48 -1.21 -6.16
CA ILE A 539 4.19 -1.34 -6.82
C ILE A 539 3.47 0.00 -7.00
N PHE A 540 3.68 0.95 -6.07
CA PHE A 540 3.10 2.30 -6.22
C PHE A 540 3.82 3.08 -7.32
N SER A 541 5.16 3.02 -7.39
CA SER A 541 5.93 3.61 -8.50
C SER A 541 5.59 2.97 -9.84
N ALA A 542 5.24 1.67 -9.85
CA ALA A 542 4.74 0.99 -11.05
C ALA A 542 3.36 1.51 -11.46
N LEU A 543 2.46 1.79 -10.50
CA LEU A 543 1.18 2.44 -10.74
C LEU A 543 1.36 3.85 -11.31
N GLU A 544 2.26 4.67 -10.73
CA GLU A 544 2.58 5.99 -11.26
C GLU A 544 3.05 5.90 -12.72
N ARG A 545 4.00 5.00 -13.01
CA ARG A 545 4.50 4.79 -14.37
C ARG A 545 3.39 4.35 -15.33
N TRP A 546 2.48 3.50 -14.88
CA TRP A 546 1.35 3.07 -15.70
C TRP A 546 0.38 4.22 -15.96
N THR A 547 0.02 4.97 -14.95
CA THR A 547 -0.88 6.13 -15.05
C THR A 547 -0.30 7.24 -15.90
N GLU A 548 0.97 7.59 -15.70
CA GLU A 548 1.59 8.79 -16.30
C GLU A 548 2.20 8.54 -17.68
N GLN A 549 2.64 7.29 -17.95
CA GLN A 549 3.39 6.94 -19.16
C GLN A 549 2.73 5.81 -19.96
N GLY A 550 1.64 5.21 -19.45
CA GLY A 550 0.95 4.11 -20.11
C GLY A 550 1.68 2.76 -20.07
N VAL A 551 2.75 2.64 -19.26
CA VAL A 551 3.55 1.41 -19.16
C VAL A 551 3.07 0.56 -17.99
N ALA A 552 2.26 -0.46 -18.32
CA ALA A 552 1.71 -1.38 -17.32
C ALA A 552 2.80 -2.29 -16.73
N PRO A 553 2.75 -2.60 -15.41
CA PRO A 553 3.71 -3.52 -14.80
C PRO A 553 3.43 -4.98 -15.24
N ASP A 554 4.42 -5.62 -15.86
CA ASP A 554 4.36 -7.05 -16.22
C ASP A 554 4.90 -7.95 -15.11
N ARG A 555 5.59 -7.37 -14.15
CA ARG A 555 6.04 -7.98 -12.89
C ARG A 555 6.42 -6.90 -11.89
N ILE A 556 6.40 -7.25 -10.60
CA ILE A 556 6.99 -6.46 -9.50
C ILE A 556 7.95 -7.40 -8.75
N VAL A 557 9.14 -6.95 -8.40
CA VAL A 557 10.09 -7.74 -7.62
C VAL A 557 9.86 -7.49 -6.14
N ALA A 558 9.32 -8.49 -5.45
CA ALA A 558 9.16 -8.46 -4.00
C ALA A 558 10.42 -8.95 -3.29
N THR A 559 10.72 -8.35 -2.15
CA THR A 559 11.88 -8.65 -1.31
C THR A 559 11.44 -9.26 0.02
N LYS A 560 12.19 -10.25 0.49
CA LYS A 560 12.20 -10.72 1.87
C LYS A 560 13.53 -10.32 2.51
N TYR A 561 13.48 -9.59 3.59
CA TYR A 561 14.64 -9.33 4.42
C TYR A 561 14.73 -10.35 5.56
N THR A 562 15.94 -10.63 6.02
CA THR A 562 16.18 -11.51 7.15
C THR A 562 15.43 -10.99 8.39
N ASN A 563 14.50 -11.78 8.91
CA ASN A 563 13.59 -11.42 10.01
C ASN A 563 12.71 -10.18 9.72
N ASP A 564 12.36 -9.92 8.48
CA ASP A 564 11.64 -8.72 8.02
C ASP A 564 12.32 -7.38 8.37
N ASP A 565 13.64 -7.38 8.58
CA ASP A 565 14.43 -6.22 8.97
C ASP A 565 15.36 -5.80 7.81
N PRO A 566 15.10 -4.66 7.14
CA PRO A 566 15.92 -4.19 6.02
C PRO A 566 17.41 -4.02 6.36
N THR A 567 17.75 -3.82 7.64
CA THR A 567 19.14 -3.65 8.09
C THR A 567 19.94 -4.96 8.13
N LYS A 568 19.24 -6.12 8.10
CA LYS A 568 19.85 -7.46 8.17
C LYS A 568 20.13 -8.09 6.81
N GLY A 569 19.86 -7.37 5.72
CA GLY A 569 20.11 -7.80 4.38
C GLY A 569 19.01 -8.66 3.75
N VAL A 570 19.08 -8.80 2.43
CA VAL A 570 18.11 -9.52 1.62
C VAL A 570 18.27 -11.02 1.78
N GLU A 571 17.22 -11.72 2.19
CA GLU A 571 17.15 -13.18 2.24
C GLU A 571 16.78 -13.76 0.88
N MET A 572 15.75 -13.22 0.25
CA MET A 572 15.34 -13.61 -1.10
C MET A 572 14.56 -12.50 -1.81
N THR A 573 14.53 -12.59 -3.14
CA THR A 573 13.64 -11.82 -4.01
C THR A 573 12.82 -12.76 -4.89
N ARG A 574 11.59 -12.36 -5.28
CA ARG A 574 10.70 -13.07 -6.20
C ARG A 574 9.95 -12.09 -7.09
N PRO A 575 9.70 -12.42 -8.35
CA PRO A 575 8.75 -11.66 -9.13
C PRO A 575 7.33 -11.98 -8.68
N LEU A 576 6.55 -10.94 -8.39
CA LEU A 576 5.10 -11.00 -8.35
C LEU A 576 4.61 -10.86 -9.79
N CYS A 577 3.76 -11.78 -10.22
CA CYS A 577 3.24 -11.83 -11.58
C CYS A 577 1.77 -11.40 -11.62
N PRO A 578 1.32 -10.65 -12.65
CA PRO A 578 -0.08 -10.31 -12.76
C PRO A 578 -0.92 -11.57 -12.99
N TYR A 579 -1.97 -11.76 -12.18
CA TYR A 579 -2.91 -12.89 -12.30
C TYR A 579 -3.49 -12.97 -13.72
N PRO A 580 -3.62 -14.16 -14.35
CA PRO A 580 -3.47 -15.50 -13.76
C PRO A 580 -2.05 -16.09 -13.80
N GLN A 581 -1.02 -15.29 -14.12
CA GLN A 581 0.37 -15.77 -14.12
C GLN A 581 0.89 -15.97 -12.70
N ILE A 582 1.84 -16.89 -12.56
CA ILE A 582 2.60 -17.17 -11.35
C ILE A 582 4.09 -17.14 -11.65
N ALA A 583 4.91 -16.91 -10.62
CA ALA A 583 6.36 -17.04 -10.73
C ALA A 583 6.75 -18.52 -10.85
N LYS A 584 7.51 -18.85 -11.88
CA LYS A 584 8.07 -20.20 -12.11
C LYS A 584 9.58 -20.16 -12.17
N TRP A 585 10.23 -21.02 -11.39
CA TRP A 585 11.67 -21.16 -11.43
C TRP A 585 12.13 -21.73 -12.79
N THR A 586 13.19 -21.14 -13.35
CA THR A 586 13.73 -21.54 -14.68
C THR A 586 14.58 -22.81 -14.61
N GLY A 587 14.87 -23.34 -13.42
CA GLY A 587 15.82 -24.43 -13.21
C GLY A 587 17.29 -23.99 -13.31
N LYS A 588 17.56 -22.70 -13.44
CA LYS A 588 18.90 -22.11 -13.56
C LYS A 588 19.06 -20.94 -12.60
N GLY A 589 20.30 -20.67 -12.17
CA GLY A 589 20.61 -19.61 -11.23
C GLY A 589 20.24 -19.96 -9.79
N THR A 590 20.26 -18.96 -8.91
CA THR A 590 19.94 -19.09 -7.49
C THR A 590 18.45 -18.93 -7.26
N ALA A 591 17.82 -19.90 -6.62
CA ALA A 591 16.37 -19.84 -6.35
C ALA A 591 15.96 -18.67 -5.45
N SER A 592 16.87 -18.07 -4.69
CA SER A 592 16.63 -16.85 -3.90
C SER A 592 16.68 -15.54 -4.70
N ASP A 593 17.00 -15.57 -6.01
CA ASP A 593 17.10 -14.40 -6.87
C ASP A 593 15.94 -14.34 -7.87
N ALA A 594 15.22 -13.22 -7.90
CA ALA A 594 14.10 -12.97 -8.82
C ALA A 594 14.49 -13.13 -10.31
N GLN A 595 15.76 -12.93 -10.68
CA GLN A 595 16.23 -13.11 -12.06
C GLN A 595 16.20 -14.57 -12.51
N SER A 596 16.16 -15.53 -11.57
CA SER A 596 16.05 -16.97 -11.84
C SER A 596 14.61 -17.42 -12.12
N TRP A 597 13.65 -16.52 -12.12
CA TRP A 597 12.22 -16.79 -12.22
C TRP A 597 11.58 -16.06 -13.41
N VAL A 598 10.54 -16.65 -13.96
CA VAL A 598 9.74 -16.06 -15.05
C VAL A 598 8.26 -16.09 -14.70
N CYS A 599 7.51 -15.07 -15.15
CA CYS A 599 6.05 -15.09 -15.07
C CYS A 599 5.47 -16.00 -16.15
N GLN A 600 4.68 -16.99 -15.75
CA GLN A 600 4.07 -17.97 -16.66
C GLN A 600 2.63 -18.26 -16.21
N THR A 601 1.71 -18.36 -17.18
CA THR A 601 0.35 -18.86 -16.92
C THR A 601 0.41 -20.34 -16.58
N PRO A 602 -0.06 -20.76 -15.39
CA PRO A 602 -0.06 -22.17 -15.01
C PRO A 602 -1.06 -22.96 -15.86
N VAL A 603 -0.70 -24.21 -16.16
CA VAL A 603 -1.64 -25.18 -16.71
C VAL A 603 -2.40 -25.77 -15.53
N ARG A 604 -3.56 -25.25 -15.25
CA ARG A 604 -4.50 -25.82 -14.25
C ARG A 604 -5.30 -26.92 -14.92
N LYS A 605 -5.14 -28.18 -14.44
CA LYS A 605 -5.87 -29.36 -14.93
C LYS A 605 -7.23 -29.46 -14.26
#